data_79f577e8cd958c52686c41891cbcb4f7
#
_entry.id   79f577e8cd958c52686c41891cbcb4f7
#
_cell.length_a   1.000
_cell.length_b   1.000
_cell.length_c   1.000
_cell.angle_alpha   90.00
_cell.angle_beta   90.00
_cell.angle_gamma   90.00
#
_symmetry.space_group_name_H-M   'P 1'
#
loop_
_entity.id
_entity.type
_entity.pdbx_description
1 polymer ?
#
loop_
_entity_poly.entity_id
_entity_poly.type
_entity_poly.pdbx_seq_one_letter_code
_entity_poly.pdbx_strand_id
1 'polypeptide(L)'
;MSTVALLREQIAANRRAYQLCIGLLVVGLALFGLLVTLAFGLGVGGLGAGLGLAVLVVGFAPGVGEDTALRAAGAQLVDARAEPRYHNLVEGLCRGAGLPMPRLYVVESDAANAFTVGRDPERAALVVTRGLLAGLNRVELEGVLAHELNHIWSWGARLATLGVALGRVPGLLGLLAPPRREFDADEAGARLTRYPPGLVSALRKLAAAGDPPPGGHNLGHLWIVAPGDPTHPPLDERIAALQEL
;
A
#
# COMPACT_ATOMS: atom_id res chain seq x y z
N MET A 1 -24.21 1.95 -3.39
CA MET A 1 -23.55 0.68 -3.83
C MET A 1 -23.21 -0.12 -2.59
N SER A 2 -23.30 -1.46 -2.59
CA SER A 2 -22.90 -2.24 -1.41
C SER A 2 -21.37 -2.26 -1.26
N THR A 3 -20.86 -2.37 -0.02
CA THR A 3 -19.39 -2.46 0.25
C THR A 3 -18.73 -3.59 -0.54
N VAL A 4 -19.44 -4.71 -0.71
CA VAL A 4 -18.95 -5.87 -1.50
C VAL A 4 -18.84 -5.53 -2.99
N ALA A 5 -19.78 -4.77 -3.55
CA ALA A 5 -19.73 -4.36 -4.96
C ALA A 5 -18.56 -3.40 -5.23
N LEU A 6 -18.36 -2.42 -4.33
CA LEU A 6 -17.23 -1.49 -4.40
C LEU A 6 -15.89 -2.25 -4.34
N LEU A 7 -15.73 -3.16 -3.38
CA LEU A 7 -14.51 -3.94 -3.24
C LEU A 7 -14.22 -4.80 -4.49
N ARG A 8 -15.24 -5.42 -5.10
CA ARG A 8 -15.07 -6.19 -6.34
C ARG A 8 -14.59 -5.33 -7.50
N GLU A 9 -15.10 -4.12 -7.64
CA GLU A 9 -14.68 -3.16 -8.67
C GLU A 9 -13.22 -2.75 -8.46
N GLN A 10 -12.84 -2.39 -7.24
CA GLN A 10 -11.47 -2.07 -6.87
C GLN A 10 -10.50 -3.23 -7.14
N ILE A 11 -10.86 -4.47 -6.78
CA ILE A 11 -10.07 -5.67 -7.06
C ILE A 11 -9.86 -5.82 -8.58
N ALA A 12 -10.91 -5.67 -9.37
CA ALA A 12 -10.80 -5.81 -10.82
C ALA A 12 -9.89 -4.73 -11.43
N ALA A 13 -10.02 -3.47 -10.97
CA ALA A 13 -9.18 -2.36 -11.42
C ALA A 13 -7.70 -2.58 -11.04
N ASN A 14 -7.41 -2.92 -9.79
CA ASN A 14 -6.06 -3.15 -9.29
C ASN A 14 -5.39 -4.37 -9.96
N ARG A 15 -6.14 -5.44 -10.22
CA ARG A 15 -5.63 -6.60 -10.97
C ARG A 15 -5.27 -6.23 -12.40
N ARG A 16 -6.10 -5.44 -13.09
CA ARG A 16 -5.80 -4.97 -14.46
C ARG A 16 -4.55 -4.08 -14.46
N ALA A 17 -4.45 -3.14 -13.54
CA ALA A 17 -3.28 -2.28 -13.39
C ALA A 17 -2.01 -3.11 -13.15
N TYR A 18 -2.07 -4.09 -12.24
CA TYR A 18 -0.95 -4.99 -11.98
C TYR A 18 -0.54 -5.77 -13.23
N GLN A 19 -1.50 -6.37 -13.95
CA GLN A 19 -1.24 -7.12 -15.20
C GLN A 19 -0.61 -6.23 -16.26
N LEU A 20 -1.09 -4.99 -16.40
CA LEU A 20 -0.52 -4.01 -17.33
C LEU A 20 0.92 -3.66 -16.96
N CYS A 21 1.21 -3.39 -15.69
CA CYS A 21 2.57 -3.10 -15.22
C CYS A 21 3.52 -4.28 -15.48
N ILE A 22 3.08 -5.50 -15.18
CA ILE A 22 3.88 -6.69 -15.45
C ILE A 22 4.10 -6.86 -16.96
N GLY A 23 3.07 -6.67 -17.77
CA GLY A 23 3.18 -6.74 -19.24
C GLY A 23 4.20 -5.73 -19.78
N LEU A 24 4.12 -4.48 -19.34
CA LEU A 24 5.08 -3.43 -19.72
C LEU A 24 6.51 -3.76 -19.29
N LEU A 25 6.68 -4.30 -18.08
CA LEU A 25 7.98 -4.72 -17.57
C LEU A 25 8.57 -5.86 -18.41
N VAL A 26 7.78 -6.88 -18.72
CA VAL A 26 8.20 -8.03 -19.56
C VAL A 26 8.60 -7.57 -20.95
N VAL A 27 7.76 -6.74 -21.59
CA VAL A 27 8.07 -6.18 -22.92
C VAL A 27 9.32 -5.31 -22.88
N GLY A 28 9.47 -4.46 -21.87
CA GLY A 28 10.65 -3.59 -21.71
C GLY A 28 11.94 -4.38 -21.56
N LEU A 29 11.94 -5.43 -20.71
CA LEU A 29 13.10 -6.29 -20.53
C LEU A 29 13.42 -7.15 -21.76
N ALA A 30 12.40 -7.62 -22.48
CA ALA A 30 12.59 -8.33 -23.74
C ALA A 30 13.19 -7.43 -24.83
N LEU A 31 12.70 -6.21 -24.97
CA LEU A 31 13.27 -5.20 -25.89
C LEU A 31 14.69 -4.81 -25.50
N PHE A 32 14.97 -4.63 -24.22
CA PHE A 32 16.32 -4.37 -23.73
C PHE A 32 17.26 -5.52 -24.09
N GLY A 33 16.86 -6.79 -23.86
CA GLY A 33 17.62 -7.97 -24.25
C GLY A 33 17.85 -8.05 -25.76
N LEU A 34 16.86 -7.68 -26.57
CA LEU A 34 17.00 -7.59 -28.03
C LEU A 34 18.01 -6.51 -28.44
N LEU A 35 17.96 -5.32 -27.84
CA LEU A 35 18.91 -4.24 -28.10
C LEU A 35 20.35 -4.67 -27.78
N VAL A 36 20.55 -5.33 -26.62
CA VAL A 36 21.86 -5.88 -26.26
C VAL A 36 22.33 -6.92 -27.29
N THR A 37 21.43 -7.79 -27.75
CA THR A 37 21.73 -8.74 -28.83
C THR A 37 22.22 -8.06 -30.10
N LEU A 38 21.51 -7.02 -30.55
CA LEU A 38 21.88 -6.28 -31.77
C LEU A 38 23.20 -5.53 -31.60
N ALA A 39 23.46 -4.93 -30.43
CA ALA A 39 24.64 -4.17 -30.14
C ALA A 39 25.93 -5.04 -30.06
N PHE A 40 25.82 -6.26 -29.56
CA PHE A 40 26.97 -7.13 -29.30
C PHE A 40 27.02 -8.40 -30.17
N GLY A 41 26.09 -8.57 -31.11
CA GLY A 41 26.09 -9.70 -32.02
C GLY A 41 25.78 -11.07 -31.38
N LEU A 42 25.02 -11.07 -30.27
CA LEU A 42 24.78 -12.27 -29.46
C LEU A 42 23.71 -13.23 -30.03
N GLY A 43 23.21 -13.00 -31.25
CA GLY A 43 22.14 -13.79 -31.84
C GLY A 43 20.82 -13.68 -31.03
N VAL A 44 20.03 -14.73 -30.97
CA VAL A 44 18.76 -14.75 -30.20
C VAL A 44 18.96 -14.89 -28.67
N GLY A 45 20.19 -15.08 -28.22
CA GLY A 45 20.51 -15.30 -26.80
C GLY A 45 20.11 -14.14 -25.89
N GLY A 46 20.28 -12.90 -26.34
CA GLY A 46 19.91 -11.72 -25.56
C GLY A 46 18.40 -11.58 -25.32
N LEU A 47 17.56 -11.96 -26.29
CA LEU A 47 16.11 -12.01 -26.10
C LEU A 47 15.72 -13.05 -25.03
N GLY A 48 16.34 -14.23 -25.07
CA GLY A 48 16.14 -15.27 -24.06
C GLY A 48 16.57 -14.81 -22.67
N ALA A 49 17.71 -14.12 -22.57
CA ALA A 49 18.18 -13.56 -21.31
C ALA A 49 17.25 -12.47 -20.76
N GLY A 50 16.74 -11.59 -21.64
CA GLY A 50 15.75 -10.56 -21.24
C GLY A 50 14.45 -11.15 -20.70
N LEU A 51 13.92 -12.16 -21.37
CA LEU A 51 12.72 -12.89 -20.90
C LEU A 51 12.98 -13.64 -19.59
N GLY A 52 14.15 -14.32 -19.45
CA GLY A 52 14.55 -14.98 -18.21
C GLY A 52 14.63 -14.00 -17.03
N LEU A 53 15.22 -12.83 -17.24
CA LEU A 53 15.27 -11.76 -16.23
C LEU A 53 13.87 -11.28 -15.89
N ALA A 54 12.98 -11.12 -16.88
CA ALA A 54 11.59 -10.72 -16.63
C ALA A 54 10.87 -11.72 -15.71
N VAL A 55 11.02 -13.03 -15.94
CA VAL A 55 10.44 -14.08 -15.10
C VAL A 55 10.96 -13.98 -13.65
N LEU A 56 12.28 -13.76 -13.48
CA LEU A 56 12.88 -13.60 -12.15
C LEU A 56 12.34 -12.35 -11.45
N VAL A 57 12.32 -11.20 -12.13
CA VAL A 57 11.81 -9.95 -11.54
C VAL A 57 10.34 -10.09 -11.15
N VAL A 58 9.49 -10.60 -12.03
CA VAL A 58 8.05 -10.79 -11.75
C VAL A 58 7.82 -11.74 -10.57
N GLY A 59 8.62 -12.82 -10.47
CA GLY A 59 8.51 -13.82 -9.41
C GLY A 59 8.96 -13.31 -8.03
N PHE A 60 10.04 -12.53 -7.98
CA PHE A 60 10.69 -12.14 -6.73
C PHE A 60 10.41 -10.70 -6.28
N ALA A 61 10.12 -9.77 -7.21
CA ALA A 61 9.94 -8.36 -6.86
C ALA A 61 8.91 -8.09 -5.74
N PRO A 62 7.73 -8.72 -5.70
CA PRO A 62 6.78 -8.45 -4.62
C PRO A 62 7.29 -8.85 -3.24
N GLY A 63 8.07 -9.94 -3.14
CA GLY A 63 8.70 -10.35 -1.87
C GLY A 63 9.82 -9.41 -1.46
N VAL A 64 10.67 -9.04 -2.42
CA VAL A 64 11.76 -8.08 -2.19
C VAL A 64 11.20 -6.71 -1.78
N GLY A 65 10.12 -6.25 -2.41
CA GLY A 65 9.48 -4.99 -2.07
C GLY A 65 8.92 -4.96 -0.65
N GLU A 66 8.26 -6.02 -0.22
CA GLU A 66 7.74 -6.17 1.14
C GLU A 66 8.86 -6.15 2.18
N ASP A 67 9.85 -7.01 2.01
CA ASP A 67 11.01 -7.09 2.92
C ASP A 67 11.79 -5.76 2.97
N THR A 68 11.91 -5.08 1.83
CA THR A 68 12.59 -3.79 1.74
C THR A 68 11.81 -2.71 2.49
N ALA A 69 10.49 -2.65 2.31
CA ALA A 69 9.64 -1.68 3.00
C ALA A 69 9.68 -1.88 4.52
N LEU A 70 9.49 -3.13 4.99
CA LEU A 70 9.50 -3.44 6.42
C LEU A 70 10.84 -3.10 7.07
N ARG A 71 11.97 -3.45 6.43
CA ARG A 71 13.32 -3.12 6.94
C ARG A 71 13.60 -1.63 6.91
N ALA A 72 13.27 -0.94 5.81
CA ALA A 72 13.52 0.49 5.68
C ALA A 72 12.71 1.32 6.68
N ALA A 73 11.50 0.86 7.03
CA ALA A 73 10.68 1.47 8.07
C ALA A 73 11.12 1.08 9.49
N GLY A 74 11.98 0.08 9.67
CA GLY A 74 12.30 -0.48 10.98
C GLY A 74 11.11 -1.18 11.66
N ALA A 75 10.23 -1.78 10.87
CA ALA A 75 9.00 -2.41 11.35
C ALA A 75 9.28 -3.70 12.11
N GLN A 76 8.69 -3.86 13.30
CA GLN A 76 8.81 -5.02 14.17
C GLN A 76 7.47 -5.76 14.24
N LEU A 77 7.51 -7.07 14.06
CA LEU A 77 6.32 -7.92 14.17
C LEU A 77 5.81 -7.91 15.62
N VAL A 78 4.50 -7.71 15.78
CA VAL A 78 3.83 -7.71 17.08
C VAL A 78 2.68 -8.70 17.12
N ASP A 79 2.39 -9.19 18.32
CA ASP A 79 1.26 -10.09 18.59
C ASP A 79 0.19 -9.43 19.48
N ALA A 80 -0.86 -10.18 19.80
CA ALA A 80 -1.96 -9.73 20.65
C ALA A 80 -1.53 -9.40 22.09
N ARG A 81 -0.39 -9.93 22.56
CA ARG A 81 0.11 -9.66 23.93
C ARG A 81 0.90 -8.36 23.97
N ALA A 82 1.69 -8.11 22.93
CA ALA A 82 2.48 -6.89 22.82
C ALA A 82 1.59 -5.65 22.56
N GLU A 83 0.62 -5.77 21.64
CA GLU A 83 -0.25 -4.66 21.24
C GLU A 83 -1.74 -5.06 21.22
N PRO A 84 -2.35 -5.30 22.38
CA PRO A 84 -3.71 -5.86 22.47
C PRO A 84 -4.78 -4.93 21.85
N ARG A 85 -4.66 -3.61 22.02
CA ARG A 85 -5.59 -2.64 21.44
C ARG A 85 -5.56 -2.67 19.91
N TYR A 86 -4.38 -2.64 19.32
CA TYR A 86 -4.16 -2.68 17.89
C TYR A 86 -4.68 -4.00 17.31
N HIS A 87 -4.26 -5.12 17.89
CA HIS A 87 -4.67 -6.45 17.48
C HIS A 87 -6.19 -6.63 17.49
N ASN A 88 -6.84 -6.28 18.60
CA ASN A 88 -8.30 -6.46 18.77
C ASN A 88 -9.12 -5.63 17.79
N LEU A 89 -8.66 -4.41 17.46
CA LEU A 89 -9.32 -3.57 16.46
C LEU A 89 -9.23 -4.19 15.07
N VAL A 90 -8.02 -4.60 14.64
CA VAL A 90 -7.83 -5.24 13.33
C VAL A 90 -8.61 -6.56 13.24
N GLU A 91 -8.54 -7.40 14.27
CA GLU A 91 -9.30 -8.64 14.31
C GLU A 91 -10.80 -8.41 14.20
N GLY A 92 -11.32 -7.40 14.91
CA GLY A 92 -12.74 -7.02 14.87
C GLY A 92 -13.18 -6.59 13.47
N LEU A 93 -12.39 -5.74 12.80
CA LEU A 93 -12.65 -5.28 11.43
C LEU A 93 -12.60 -6.44 10.43
N CYS A 94 -11.57 -7.29 10.50
CA CYS A 94 -11.42 -8.46 9.63
C CYS A 94 -12.56 -9.46 9.80
N ARG A 95 -12.95 -9.76 11.05
CA ARG A 95 -14.06 -10.67 11.37
C ARG A 95 -15.39 -10.09 10.88
N GLY A 96 -15.62 -8.79 11.08
CA GLY A 96 -16.82 -8.10 10.60
C GLY A 96 -16.96 -8.09 9.08
N ALA A 97 -15.85 -8.03 8.37
CA ALA A 97 -15.80 -8.08 6.91
C ALA A 97 -15.74 -9.50 6.32
N GLY A 98 -15.47 -10.53 7.13
CA GLY A 98 -15.24 -11.91 6.67
C GLY A 98 -13.98 -12.06 5.82
N LEU A 99 -12.93 -11.29 6.13
CA LEU A 99 -11.70 -11.18 5.34
C LEU A 99 -10.46 -11.55 6.18
N PRO A 100 -9.36 -11.99 5.55
CA PRO A 100 -8.18 -12.46 6.27
C PRO A 100 -7.52 -11.34 7.07
N MET A 101 -6.96 -11.70 8.22
CA MET A 101 -6.19 -10.82 9.09
C MET A 101 -4.74 -10.75 8.62
N PRO A 102 -4.18 -9.54 8.40
CA PRO A 102 -2.78 -9.37 8.05
C PRO A 102 -1.84 -9.60 9.24
N ARG A 103 -0.55 -9.74 8.97
CA ARG A 103 0.49 -9.67 9.99
C ARG A 103 0.60 -8.23 10.48
N LEU A 104 0.73 -8.05 11.80
CA LEU A 104 0.76 -6.75 12.43
C LEU A 104 2.19 -6.35 12.80
N TYR A 105 2.56 -5.13 12.43
CA TYR A 105 3.88 -4.56 12.70
C TYR A 105 3.76 -3.19 13.35
N VAL A 106 4.75 -2.86 14.18
CA VAL A 106 4.90 -1.53 14.79
C VAL A 106 6.28 -0.98 14.44
N VAL A 107 6.33 0.32 14.15
CA VAL A 107 7.55 1.10 13.95
C VAL A 107 7.73 2.01 15.17
N GLU A 108 8.90 1.97 15.78
CA GLU A 108 9.25 2.83 16.90
C GLU A 108 9.58 4.24 16.38
N SER A 109 8.53 5.03 16.19
CA SER A 109 8.59 6.42 15.72
C SER A 109 7.45 7.22 16.32
N ASP A 110 7.73 8.47 16.71
CA ASP A 110 6.73 9.41 17.23
C ASP A 110 5.86 10.01 16.10
N ALA A 111 6.34 9.97 14.85
CA ALA A 111 5.52 10.35 13.69
C ALA A 111 4.28 9.47 13.59
N ALA A 112 3.08 10.07 13.58
CA ALA A 112 1.83 9.34 13.51
C ALA A 112 1.52 8.93 12.06
N ASN A 113 1.66 7.64 11.71
CA ASN A 113 1.40 7.16 10.36
C ASN A 113 1.12 5.64 10.31
N ALA A 114 0.62 5.17 9.16
CA ALA A 114 0.37 3.75 8.88
C ALA A 114 0.63 3.44 7.41
N PHE A 115 0.89 2.18 7.10
CA PHE A 115 0.93 1.68 5.72
C PHE A 115 0.71 0.17 5.63
N THR A 116 0.44 -0.29 4.42
CA THR A 116 0.30 -1.72 4.12
C THR A 116 1.19 -2.15 2.98
N VAL A 117 1.73 -3.37 3.10
CA VAL A 117 2.50 -4.05 2.04
C VAL A 117 2.08 -5.51 1.96
N GLY A 118 2.30 -6.13 0.81
CA GLY A 118 2.07 -7.57 0.64
C GLY A 118 1.79 -7.97 -0.79
N ARG A 119 1.84 -9.28 -1.04
CA ARG A 119 1.62 -9.89 -2.35
C ARG A 119 0.16 -10.27 -2.61
N ASP A 120 -0.53 -10.59 -1.54
CA ASP A 120 -1.93 -11.01 -1.53
C ASP A 120 -2.53 -10.74 -0.13
N PRO A 121 -3.87 -10.73 0.00
CA PRO A 121 -4.52 -10.44 1.28
C PRO A 121 -4.17 -11.39 2.43
N GLU A 122 -3.80 -12.64 2.13
CA GLU A 122 -3.48 -13.66 3.14
C GLU A 122 -2.06 -13.50 3.71
N ARG A 123 -1.18 -12.81 2.97
CA ARG A 123 0.24 -12.62 3.31
C ARG A 123 0.63 -11.16 3.48
N ALA A 124 -0.36 -10.27 3.58
CA ALA A 124 -0.11 -8.86 3.77
C ALA A 124 0.38 -8.53 5.18
N ALA A 125 1.03 -7.39 5.29
CA ALA A 125 1.44 -6.76 6.53
C ALA A 125 0.79 -5.39 6.67
N LEU A 126 0.26 -5.11 7.85
CA LEU A 126 -0.25 -3.82 8.27
C LEU A 126 0.73 -3.24 9.30
N VAL A 127 1.22 -2.06 9.02
CA VAL A 127 2.27 -1.39 9.79
C VAL A 127 1.74 -0.08 10.35
N VAL A 128 1.91 0.13 11.63
CA VAL A 128 1.57 1.40 12.31
C VAL A 128 2.77 1.92 13.08
N THR A 129 2.85 3.22 13.26
CA THR A 129 3.86 3.81 14.13
C THR A 129 3.41 3.87 15.58
N ARG A 130 4.35 3.98 16.50
CA ARG A 130 4.09 4.17 17.92
C ARG A 130 3.32 5.48 18.15
N GLY A 131 3.69 6.55 17.44
CA GLY A 131 2.99 7.83 17.47
C GLY A 131 1.53 7.75 17.06
N LEU A 132 1.19 6.92 16.04
CA LEU A 132 -0.20 6.67 15.66
C LEU A 132 -0.99 6.01 16.79
N LEU A 133 -0.44 4.96 17.40
CA LEU A 133 -1.10 4.23 18.49
C LEU A 133 -1.31 5.11 19.74
N ALA A 134 -0.39 6.02 20.01
CA ALA A 134 -0.46 6.95 21.15
C ALA A 134 -1.37 8.14 20.87
N GLY A 135 -1.34 8.70 19.64
CA GLY A 135 -2.03 9.95 19.29
C GLY A 135 -3.51 9.82 18.95
N LEU A 136 -3.95 8.64 18.50
CA LEU A 136 -5.32 8.42 18.08
C LEU A 136 -6.17 7.75 19.17
N ASN A 137 -7.40 8.24 19.32
CA ASN A 137 -8.41 7.54 20.11
C ASN A 137 -8.91 6.27 19.37
N ARG A 138 -9.84 5.52 19.99
CA ARG A 138 -10.31 4.25 19.43
C ARG A 138 -10.96 4.40 18.06
N VAL A 139 -11.88 5.36 17.89
CA VAL A 139 -12.64 5.50 16.63
C VAL A 139 -11.80 6.08 15.51
N GLU A 140 -10.83 6.94 15.83
CA GLU A 140 -9.85 7.47 14.89
C GLU A 140 -8.92 6.37 14.40
N LEU A 141 -8.37 5.55 15.32
CA LEU A 141 -7.53 4.43 14.97
C LEU A 141 -8.29 3.39 14.13
N GLU A 142 -9.53 3.09 14.51
CA GLU A 142 -10.39 2.18 13.75
C GLU A 142 -10.61 2.67 12.32
N GLY A 143 -10.81 3.98 12.11
CA GLY A 143 -10.92 4.58 10.78
C GLY A 143 -9.64 4.40 9.94
N VAL A 144 -8.48 4.68 10.51
CA VAL A 144 -7.17 4.48 9.83
C VAL A 144 -6.95 3.01 9.50
N LEU A 145 -7.19 2.11 10.45
CA LEU A 145 -7.01 0.68 10.22
C LEU A 145 -7.96 0.13 9.14
N ALA A 146 -9.19 0.62 9.10
CA ALA A 146 -10.15 0.24 8.06
C ALA A 146 -9.73 0.73 6.66
N HIS A 147 -9.17 1.94 6.56
CA HIS A 147 -8.56 2.47 5.33
C HIS A 147 -7.41 1.55 4.86
N GLU A 148 -6.46 1.25 5.74
CA GLU A 148 -5.32 0.39 5.42
C GLU A 148 -5.74 -1.04 5.03
N LEU A 149 -6.71 -1.61 5.73
CA LEU A 149 -7.25 -2.93 5.40
C LEU A 149 -7.88 -2.95 4.00
N ASN A 150 -8.50 -1.85 3.56
CA ASN A 150 -9.02 -1.78 2.19
C ASN A 150 -7.90 -1.90 1.15
N HIS A 151 -6.74 -1.29 1.36
CA HIS A 151 -5.60 -1.47 0.45
C HIS A 151 -5.18 -2.94 0.33
N ILE A 152 -5.22 -3.70 1.42
CA ILE A 152 -4.95 -5.15 1.41
C ILE A 152 -6.02 -5.88 0.62
N TRP A 153 -7.28 -5.72 0.98
CA TRP A 153 -8.39 -6.49 0.45
C TRP A 153 -8.72 -6.16 -1.01
N SER A 154 -8.48 -4.92 -1.43
CA SER A 154 -8.60 -4.48 -2.82
C SER A 154 -7.42 -4.88 -3.71
N TRP A 155 -6.38 -5.53 -3.17
CA TRP A 155 -5.11 -5.81 -3.84
C TRP A 155 -4.26 -4.56 -4.16
N GLY A 156 -4.61 -3.42 -3.62
CA GLY A 156 -3.88 -2.17 -3.79
C GLY A 156 -2.48 -2.21 -3.17
N ALA A 157 -2.34 -2.86 -2.00
CA ALA A 157 -1.06 -3.05 -1.33
C ALA A 157 -0.02 -3.78 -2.21
N ARG A 158 -0.46 -4.73 -3.06
CA ARG A 158 0.41 -5.43 -4.00
C ARG A 158 1.06 -4.50 -5.04
N LEU A 159 0.27 -3.55 -5.55
CA LEU A 159 0.77 -2.55 -6.51
C LEU A 159 1.79 -1.62 -5.85
N ALA A 160 1.48 -1.12 -4.67
CA ALA A 160 2.37 -0.25 -3.91
C ALA A 160 3.68 -0.98 -3.52
N THR A 161 3.60 -2.25 -3.11
CA THR A 161 4.76 -3.10 -2.81
C THR A 161 5.66 -3.31 -4.04
N LEU A 162 5.07 -3.47 -5.23
CA LEU A 162 5.82 -3.54 -6.48
C LEU A 162 6.56 -2.22 -6.75
N GLY A 163 5.96 -1.07 -6.43
CA GLY A 163 6.60 0.24 -6.53
C GLY A 163 7.87 0.35 -5.68
N VAL A 164 7.89 -0.23 -4.47
CA VAL A 164 9.10 -0.30 -3.63
C VAL A 164 10.18 -1.14 -4.31
N ALA A 165 9.83 -2.31 -4.82
CA ALA A 165 10.78 -3.22 -5.46
C ALA A 165 11.43 -2.64 -6.72
N LEU A 166 10.67 -1.85 -7.48
CA LEU A 166 11.13 -1.23 -8.74
C LEU A 166 11.83 0.12 -8.53
N GLY A 167 11.96 0.60 -7.28
CA GLY A 167 12.75 1.78 -6.94
C GLY A 167 12.16 3.10 -7.43
N ARG A 168 10.84 3.27 -7.40
CA ARG A 168 10.15 4.54 -7.75
C ARG A 168 10.47 5.06 -9.16
N VAL A 169 10.47 4.20 -10.15
CA VAL A 169 10.67 4.62 -11.55
C VAL A 169 9.66 5.71 -11.92
N PRO A 170 10.10 6.90 -12.37
CA PRO A 170 9.20 8.00 -12.72
C PRO A 170 8.14 7.57 -13.75
N GLY A 171 6.89 8.00 -13.55
CA GLY A 171 5.74 7.63 -14.39
C GLY A 171 5.14 6.27 -14.06
N LEU A 172 5.91 5.30 -13.60
CA LEU A 172 5.40 3.99 -13.20
C LEU A 172 4.62 4.07 -11.87
N LEU A 173 5.04 4.93 -10.95
CA LEU A 173 4.34 5.16 -9.68
C LEU A 173 2.92 5.67 -9.87
N GLY A 174 2.68 6.57 -10.81
CA GLY A 174 1.33 7.07 -11.12
C GLY A 174 0.39 5.96 -11.60
N LEU A 175 0.94 4.90 -12.23
CA LEU A 175 0.19 3.73 -12.64
C LEU A 175 0.02 2.73 -11.49
N LEU A 176 1.05 2.56 -10.63
CA LEU A 176 1.06 1.60 -9.51
C LEU A 176 0.30 2.12 -8.29
N ALA A 177 0.31 3.44 -8.06
CA ALA A 177 -0.32 4.08 -6.92
C ALA A 177 -1.02 5.38 -7.36
N PRO A 178 -2.10 5.31 -8.15
CA PRO A 178 -2.82 6.51 -8.57
C PRO A 178 -3.49 7.19 -7.36
N PRO A 179 -3.55 8.54 -7.30
CA PRO A 179 -4.15 9.28 -6.18
C PRO A 179 -5.58 8.86 -5.85
N ARG A 180 -6.37 8.47 -6.85
CA ARG A 180 -7.75 7.97 -6.66
C ARG A 180 -7.83 6.80 -5.69
N ARG A 181 -6.79 6.00 -5.56
CA ARG A 181 -6.71 4.87 -4.63
C ARG A 181 -6.95 5.28 -3.18
N GLU A 182 -6.51 6.48 -2.80
CA GLU A 182 -6.69 7.00 -1.45
C GLU A 182 -8.15 7.36 -1.16
N PHE A 183 -8.84 7.99 -2.12
CA PHE A 183 -10.28 8.25 -2.01
C PHE A 183 -11.09 6.95 -1.92
N ASP A 184 -10.74 5.95 -2.74
CA ASP A 184 -11.40 4.65 -2.74
C ASP A 184 -11.22 3.93 -1.38
N ALA A 185 -10.04 4.05 -0.75
CA ALA A 185 -9.76 3.48 0.57
C ALA A 185 -10.45 4.26 1.70
N ASP A 186 -10.50 5.59 1.59
CA ASP A 186 -11.23 6.45 2.53
C ASP A 186 -12.73 6.12 2.55
N GLU A 187 -13.36 6.03 1.37
CA GLU A 187 -14.77 5.66 1.26
C GLU A 187 -15.04 4.26 1.82
N ALA A 188 -14.20 3.28 1.46
CA ALA A 188 -14.36 1.91 1.93
C ALA A 188 -14.16 1.79 3.44
N GLY A 189 -13.16 2.47 4.01
CA GLY A 189 -12.90 2.52 5.45
C GLY A 189 -14.04 3.17 6.22
N ALA A 190 -14.54 4.30 5.73
CA ALA A 190 -15.69 5.00 6.31
C ALA A 190 -16.97 4.14 6.30
N ARG A 191 -17.20 3.39 5.22
CA ARG A 191 -18.33 2.45 5.11
C ARG A 191 -18.17 1.24 6.03
N LEU A 192 -16.96 0.72 6.19
CA LEU A 192 -16.68 -0.42 7.06
C LEU A 192 -16.92 -0.07 8.52
N THR A 193 -16.43 1.07 8.98
CA THR A 193 -16.62 1.55 10.36
C THR A 193 -18.01 2.13 10.59
N ARG A 194 -18.73 2.51 9.53
CA ARG A 194 -20.01 3.25 9.58
C ARG A 194 -19.90 4.58 10.34
N TYR A 195 -18.69 5.13 10.43
CA TYR A 195 -18.43 6.37 11.17
C TYR A 195 -17.35 7.22 10.47
N PRO A 196 -17.68 7.88 9.34
CA PRO A 196 -16.75 8.75 8.61
C PRO A 196 -16.02 9.79 9.49
N PRO A 197 -16.66 10.43 10.52
CA PRO A 197 -15.99 11.42 11.36
C PRO A 197 -14.74 10.89 12.08
N GLY A 198 -14.64 9.60 12.34
CA GLY A 198 -13.46 8.97 12.94
C GLY A 198 -12.23 9.11 12.06
N LEU A 199 -12.35 8.75 10.78
CA LEU A 199 -11.25 8.89 9.80
C LEU A 199 -10.95 10.35 9.51
N VAL A 200 -11.95 11.22 9.38
CA VAL A 200 -11.78 12.68 9.22
C VAL A 200 -10.95 13.27 10.36
N SER A 201 -11.29 12.93 11.61
CA SER A 201 -10.54 13.39 12.79
C SER A 201 -9.11 12.87 12.79
N ALA A 202 -8.91 11.60 12.43
CA ALA A 202 -7.60 10.99 12.32
C ALA A 202 -6.74 11.73 11.28
N LEU A 203 -7.22 11.92 10.05
CA LEU A 203 -6.49 12.61 8.98
C LEU A 203 -6.08 14.03 9.38
N ARG A 204 -6.94 14.78 10.08
CA ARG A 204 -6.58 16.10 10.62
C ARG A 204 -5.44 16.04 11.63
N LYS A 205 -5.43 15.06 12.51
CA LYS A 205 -4.34 14.86 13.49
C LYS A 205 -3.04 14.47 12.81
N LEU A 206 -3.10 13.58 11.83
CA LEU A 206 -1.92 13.16 11.07
C LEU A 206 -1.32 14.34 10.28
N ALA A 207 -2.16 15.19 9.68
CA ALA A 207 -1.72 16.40 8.99
C ALA A 207 -1.01 17.38 9.93
N ALA A 208 -1.52 17.53 11.15
CA ALA A 208 -0.96 18.46 12.15
C ALA A 208 0.36 17.97 12.77
N ALA A 209 0.61 16.67 12.76
CA ALA A 209 1.81 16.07 13.34
C ALA A 209 3.09 16.44 12.58
N GLY A 210 3.01 16.67 11.25
CA GLY A 210 4.09 17.29 10.46
C GLY A 210 5.38 16.49 10.27
N ASP A 211 5.64 15.49 11.10
CA ASP A 211 6.88 14.74 11.07
C ASP A 211 6.92 13.76 9.89
N PRO A 212 8.05 13.70 9.15
CA PRO A 212 8.19 12.74 8.07
C PRO A 212 8.23 11.32 8.64
N PRO A 213 7.50 10.37 8.04
CA PRO A 213 7.54 8.99 8.47
C PRO A 213 8.90 8.34 8.18
N PRO A 214 9.27 7.28 8.94
CA PRO A 214 10.51 6.53 8.70
C PRO A 214 10.60 5.94 7.30
N GLY A 215 11.84 5.74 6.80
CA GLY A 215 12.10 5.18 5.47
C GLY A 215 12.19 6.22 4.34
N GLY A 216 12.00 7.49 4.66
CA GLY A 216 12.22 8.62 3.74
C GLY A 216 11.31 8.58 2.51
N HIS A 217 11.71 9.30 1.45
CA HIS A 217 10.94 9.40 0.20
C HIS A 217 10.64 8.06 -0.49
N ASN A 218 11.46 7.03 -0.26
CA ASN A 218 11.28 5.73 -0.92
C ASN A 218 10.00 5.00 -0.51
N LEU A 219 9.47 5.28 0.69
CA LEU A 219 8.24 4.71 1.20
C LEU A 219 7.05 5.68 1.17
N GLY A 220 7.23 6.92 0.69
CA GLY A 220 6.19 7.94 0.71
C GLY A 220 4.85 7.47 0.15
N HIS A 221 4.88 6.78 -0.99
CA HIS A 221 3.68 6.26 -1.66
C HIS A 221 2.96 5.12 -0.90
N LEU A 222 3.52 4.62 0.20
CA LEU A 222 2.90 3.62 1.07
C LEU A 222 2.12 4.26 2.22
N TRP A 223 2.68 5.31 2.84
CA TRP A 223 2.13 5.92 4.04
C TRP A 223 0.76 6.56 3.79
N ILE A 224 -0.18 6.44 4.73
CA ILE A 224 -1.53 7.04 4.62
C ILE A 224 -1.47 8.57 4.46
N VAL A 225 -0.45 9.20 5.03
CA VAL A 225 -0.16 10.63 4.89
C VAL A 225 1.29 10.81 4.50
N ALA A 226 1.52 11.38 3.33
CA ALA A 226 2.85 11.68 2.80
C ALA A 226 2.85 13.06 2.12
N PRO A 227 3.05 14.15 2.87
CA PRO A 227 3.03 15.50 2.32
C PRO A 227 4.04 15.66 1.17
N GLY A 228 3.57 16.17 0.03
CA GLY A 228 4.40 16.38 -1.16
C GLY A 228 4.65 15.13 -2.02
N ASP A 229 4.13 13.96 -1.65
CA ASP A 229 4.20 12.78 -2.53
C ASP A 229 3.09 12.86 -3.59
N PRO A 230 3.43 12.77 -4.90
CA PRO A 230 2.47 12.94 -5.99
C PRO A 230 1.44 11.81 -6.10
N THR A 231 1.61 10.72 -5.36
CA THR A 231 0.66 9.61 -5.31
C THR A 231 -0.48 9.85 -4.33
N HIS A 232 -0.37 10.90 -3.50
CA HIS A 232 -1.39 11.25 -2.51
C HIS A 232 -2.14 12.52 -2.93
N PRO A 233 -3.47 12.49 -2.92
CA PRO A 233 -4.27 13.70 -3.08
C PRO A 233 -4.09 14.62 -1.86
N PRO A 234 -4.36 15.93 -2.00
CA PRO A 234 -4.39 16.86 -0.87
C PRO A 234 -5.33 16.37 0.23
N LEU A 235 -4.89 16.48 1.49
CA LEU A 235 -5.66 15.98 2.64
C LEU A 235 -7.01 16.71 2.82
N ASP A 236 -7.07 17.97 2.49
CA ASP A 236 -8.31 18.77 2.51
C ASP A 236 -9.34 18.24 1.52
N GLU A 237 -8.93 17.78 0.33
CA GLU A 237 -9.82 17.14 -0.64
C GLU A 237 -10.32 15.79 -0.12
N ARG A 238 -9.45 14.96 0.48
CA ARG A 238 -9.83 13.68 1.09
C ARG A 238 -10.84 13.88 2.23
N ILE A 239 -10.58 14.88 3.10
CA ILE A 239 -11.47 15.24 4.21
C ILE A 239 -12.81 15.74 3.69
N ALA A 240 -12.84 16.61 2.66
CA ALA A 240 -14.07 17.10 2.06
C ALA A 240 -14.91 15.94 1.50
N ALA A 241 -14.30 15.04 0.74
CA ALA A 241 -14.99 13.87 0.19
C ALA A 241 -15.59 12.95 1.28
N LEU A 242 -14.88 12.76 2.38
CA LEU A 242 -15.38 11.97 3.54
C LEU A 242 -16.55 12.65 4.27
N GLN A 243 -16.63 13.98 4.25
CA GLN A 243 -17.71 14.73 4.88
C GLN A 243 -19.02 14.70 4.08
N GLU A 244 -18.96 14.29 2.81
CA GLU A 244 -20.12 14.11 1.92
C GLU A 244 -20.76 12.72 2.04
N LEU A 245 -20.14 11.78 2.81
CA LEU A 245 -20.65 10.42 3.03
C LEU A 245 -21.63 10.35 4.19
#